data_4e90ca5130ea189336fbed18369ce807
#
_entry.id   4e90ca5130ea189336fbed18369ce807
#
_cell.length_a   1.000
_cell.length_b   1.000
_cell.length_c   1.000
_cell.angle_alpha   90.00
_cell.angle_beta   90.00
_cell.angle_gamma   90.00
#
_symmetry.space_group_name_H-M   'P 1'
#
loop_
_entity.id
_entity.type
_entity.pdbx_description
1 polymer ?
#
loop_
_entity_poly.entity_id
_entity_poly.type
_entity_poly.pdbx_seq_one_letter_code
_entity_poly.pdbx_strand_id
1 'polypeptide(L)'
;YPALETALVNDSRYVREAVGERLRNGEMGATSQAIDSRGNVWVKALGAWGKTDSRNDTAGYTTSIGGMLAGVDGALDEATRIGLVAGYSDTSLNMGSGTHSRASVDSYHFGAYAGHEIGAWRLSGGATYSWHRADVKRDLQYGDVSGKQKAKVDAHSTQVFTEAAYRINLQPLALEPFANLAYVHLDTDSFKEKGDAAALRSGDDSRDLVLSTLGMRALKTFNINDHQQLEVSGTLGW
;
A
#
# COMPACT_ATOMS: atom_id res chain seq x y z
N TYR A 1 11.99 8.97 13.76
CA TYR A 1 11.84 8.43 12.39
C TYR A 1 11.07 7.10 12.28
N PRO A 2 10.84 6.29 13.33
CA PRO A 2 10.07 5.02 13.22
C PRO A 2 8.67 5.18 12.61
N ALA A 3 8.00 6.31 12.85
CA ALA A 3 6.70 6.59 12.23
C ALA A 3 6.78 6.79 10.71
N LEU A 4 7.89 7.37 10.22
CA LEU A 4 8.14 7.51 8.78
C LEU A 4 8.32 6.12 8.13
N GLU A 5 9.15 5.25 8.70
CA GLU A 5 9.37 3.90 8.19
C GLU A 5 8.07 3.09 8.17
N THR A 6 7.27 3.19 9.24
CA THR A 6 5.94 2.55 9.27
C THR A 6 5.04 3.07 8.14
N ALA A 7 5.10 4.36 7.84
CA ALA A 7 4.34 4.94 6.74
C ALA A 7 4.79 4.42 5.37
N LEU A 8 6.11 4.29 5.15
CA LEU A 8 6.67 3.75 3.91
C LEU A 8 6.28 2.27 3.71
N VAL A 9 6.32 1.47 4.76
CA VAL A 9 5.85 0.07 4.71
C VAL A 9 4.36 -0.01 4.43
N ASN A 10 3.56 0.86 5.03
CA ASN A 10 2.12 0.91 4.76
C ASN A 10 1.83 1.36 3.31
N ASP A 11 2.63 2.26 2.76
CA ASP A 11 2.50 2.70 1.37
C ASP A 11 2.67 1.53 0.39
N SER A 12 3.65 0.66 0.63
CA SER A 12 3.84 -0.57 -0.16
C SER A 12 2.63 -1.53 -0.08
N ARG A 13 1.93 -1.55 1.06
CA ARG A 13 0.71 -2.34 1.27
C ARG A 13 -0.41 -1.93 0.32
N TYR A 14 -0.63 -0.61 0.14
CA TYR A 14 -1.70 -0.12 -0.74
C TYR A 14 -1.51 -0.53 -2.20
N VAL A 15 -0.26 -0.53 -2.68
CA VAL A 15 0.05 -1.02 -4.03
C VAL A 15 -0.27 -2.50 -4.15
N ARG A 16 0.15 -3.32 -3.18
CA ARG A 16 -0.15 -4.76 -3.15
C ARG A 16 -1.64 -5.05 -3.09
N GLU A 17 -2.39 -4.33 -2.25
CA GLU A 17 -3.84 -4.48 -2.14
C GLU A 17 -4.55 -4.10 -3.45
N ALA A 18 -4.12 -3.02 -4.11
CA ALA A 18 -4.68 -2.59 -5.39
C ALA A 18 -4.47 -3.63 -6.50
N VAL A 19 -3.27 -4.18 -6.59
CA VAL A 19 -2.95 -5.26 -7.53
C VAL A 19 -3.76 -6.52 -7.22
N GLY A 20 -3.81 -6.93 -5.96
CA GLY A 20 -4.60 -8.09 -5.52
C GLY A 20 -6.08 -7.93 -5.84
N GLU A 21 -6.65 -6.76 -5.61
CA GLU A 21 -8.04 -6.45 -5.93
C GLU A 21 -8.28 -6.50 -7.46
N ARG A 22 -7.35 -5.92 -8.25
CA ARG A 22 -7.42 -5.98 -9.71
C ARG A 22 -7.46 -7.43 -10.23
N LEU A 23 -6.60 -8.29 -9.70
CA LEU A 23 -6.54 -9.69 -10.09
C LEU A 23 -7.78 -10.50 -9.65
N ARG A 24 -8.43 -10.11 -8.54
CA ARG A 24 -9.66 -10.78 -8.05
C ARG A 24 -10.90 -10.35 -8.81
N ASN A 25 -11.08 -9.06 -8.98
CA ASN A 25 -12.35 -8.47 -9.43
C ASN A 25 -12.39 -8.24 -10.95
N GLY A 26 -11.28 -8.52 -11.66
CA GLY A 26 -11.19 -8.27 -13.08
C GLY A 26 -11.47 -6.81 -13.41
N GLU A 27 -12.62 -6.55 -14.04
CA GLU A 27 -13.03 -5.19 -14.42
C GLU A 27 -13.72 -4.40 -13.30
N MET A 28 -14.09 -5.07 -12.18
CA MET A 28 -14.80 -4.42 -11.07
C MET A 28 -13.82 -3.76 -10.10
N GLY A 29 -14.12 -2.55 -9.67
CA GLY A 29 -13.38 -1.81 -8.64
C GLY A 29 -12.31 -0.82 -9.13
N ALA A 30 -11.97 -0.82 -10.41
CA ALA A 30 -11.15 0.20 -11.05
C ALA A 30 -11.84 0.67 -12.33
N THR A 31 -11.67 1.93 -12.71
CA THR A 31 -12.06 2.35 -14.04
C THR A 31 -11.14 1.66 -15.04
N SER A 32 -11.63 0.64 -15.73
CA SER A 32 -10.87 -0.10 -16.72
C SER A 32 -11.48 0.06 -18.10
N GLN A 33 -10.62 0.09 -19.10
CA GLN A 33 -11.00 0.12 -20.51
C GLN A 33 -10.23 -0.97 -21.26
N ALA A 34 -10.95 -1.78 -22.00
CA ALA A 34 -10.33 -2.75 -22.92
C ALA A 34 -9.57 -2.01 -24.02
N ILE A 35 -8.33 -2.40 -24.27
CA ILE A 35 -7.53 -1.93 -25.42
C ILE A 35 -7.89 -2.78 -26.63
N ASP A 36 -8.02 -4.08 -26.42
CA ASP A 36 -8.47 -5.07 -27.38
C ASP A 36 -9.13 -6.26 -26.65
N SER A 37 -9.39 -7.35 -27.35
CA SER A 37 -10.02 -8.55 -26.77
C SER A 37 -9.20 -9.25 -25.68
N ARG A 38 -7.94 -8.87 -25.46
CA ARG A 38 -7.01 -9.54 -24.52
C ARG A 38 -6.38 -8.62 -23.48
N GLY A 39 -6.40 -7.31 -23.68
CA GLY A 39 -5.72 -6.34 -22.84
C GLY A 39 -6.64 -5.26 -22.28
N ASN A 40 -6.36 -4.84 -21.06
CA ASN A 40 -7.08 -3.79 -20.34
C ASN A 40 -6.11 -2.75 -19.80
N VAL A 41 -6.54 -1.49 -19.80
CA VAL A 41 -5.96 -0.42 -18.98
C VAL A 41 -6.88 -0.18 -17.80
N TRP A 42 -6.32 0.04 -16.63
CA TRP A 42 -7.08 0.37 -15.44
C TRP A 42 -6.44 1.51 -14.64
N VAL A 43 -7.26 2.23 -13.92
CA VAL A 43 -6.84 3.31 -13.01
C VAL A 43 -7.58 3.14 -11.69
N LYS A 44 -6.87 3.34 -10.57
CA LYS A 44 -7.42 3.27 -9.23
C LYS A 44 -6.94 4.44 -8.38
N ALA A 45 -7.86 5.14 -7.75
CA ALA A 45 -7.55 6.11 -6.70
C ALA A 45 -7.29 5.40 -5.38
N LEU A 46 -6.34 5.90 -4.61
CA LEU A 46 -5.99 5.47 -3.26
C LEU A 46 -6.35 6.57 -2.28
N GLY A 47 -6.84 6.18 -1.11
CA GLY A 47 -7.07 7.10 -0.02
C GLY A 47 -7.26 6.36 1.30
N ALA A 48 -6.53 6.79 2.34
CA ALA A 48 -6.69 6.25 3.68
C ALA A 48 -6.35 7.32 4.74
N TRP A 49 -6.98 7.18 5.90
CA TRP A 49 -6.74 8.00 7.08
C TRP A 49 -6.51 7.08 8.27
N GLY A 50 -5.52 7.41 9.05
CA GLY A 50 -5.18 6.69 10.27
C GLY A 50 -4.88 7.64 11.42
N LYS A 51 -5.26 7.23 12.63
CA LYS A 51 -4.88 7.90 13.86
C LYS A 51 -4.33 6.85 14.81
N THR A 52 -3.15 7.11 15.33
CA THR A 52 -2.54 6.32 16.39
C THR A 52 -2.52 7.17 17.65
N ASP A 53 -3.19 6.70 18.68
CA ASP A 53 -3.22 7.39 19.97
C ASP A 53 -1.89 7.18 20.71
N SER A 54 -1.51 8.19 21.52
CA SER A 54 -0.33 8.09 22.38
C SER A 54 -0.51 6.99 23.41
N ARG A 55 0.48 6.12 23.57
CA ARG A 55 0.55 5.10 24.63
C ARG A 55 1.90 5.16 25.33
N ASN A 56 1.86 5.26 26.66
CA ASN A 56 3.06 5.39 27.49
C ASN A 56 3.96 6.52 26.93
N ASP A 57 5.22 6.30 26.70
CA ASP A 57 6.17 7.31 26.19
C ASP A 57 6.18 7.47 24.67
N THR A 58 5.21 6.90 23.93
CA THR A 58 5.12 7.01 22.47
C THR A 58 4.09 8.07 22.07
N ALA A 59 4.53 9.11 21.37
CA ALA A 59 3.65 10.16 20.85
C ALA A 59 2.67 9.62 19.80
N GLY A 60 1.40 9.99 19.90
CA GLY A 60 0.40 9.69 18.87
C GLY A 60 0.66 10.47 17.58
N TYR A 61 0.22 9.92 16.47
CA TYR A 61 0.33 10.58 15.16
C TYR A 61 -0.92 10.35 14.31
N THR A 62 -1.15 11.26 13.39
CA THR A 62 -2.19 11.15 12.37
C THR A 62 -1.52 10.97 11.01
N THR A 63 -1.99 10.01 10.25
CA THR A 63 -1.52 9.73 8.89
C THR A 63 -2.65 9.92 7.91
N SER A 64 -2.38 10.53 6.78
CA SER A 64 -3.25 10.50 5.61
C SER A 64 -2.44 10.13 4.37
N ILE A 65 -3.01 9.31 3.53
CA ILE A 65 -2.44 8.95 2.24
C ILE A 65 -3.46 9.22 1.15
N GLY A 66 -3.01 9.77 0.05
CA GLY A 66 -3.77 9.93 -1.18
C GLY A 66 -2.91 9.61 -2.38
N GLY A 67 -3.50 9.06 -3.44
CA GLY A 67 -2.71 8.71 -4.60
C GLY A 67 -3.53 8.11 -5.73
N MET A 68 -2.82 7.70 -6.76
CA MET A 68 -3.38 7.07 -7.94
C MET A 68 -2.43 6.01 -8.49
N LEU A 69 -2.99 4.87 -8.83
CA LEU A 69 -2.30 3.81 -9.54
C LEU A 69 -2.95 3.62 -10.90
N ALA A 70 -2.14 3.33 -11.89
CA ALA A 70 -2.58 2.94 -13.22
C ALA A 70 -1.83 1.69 -13.65
N GLY A 71 -2.48 0.84 -14.43
CA GLY A 71 -1.84 -0.37 -14.92
C GLY A 71 -2.41 -0.83 -16.25
N VAL A 72 -1.67 -1.74 -16.85
CA VAL A 72 -2.08 -2.48 -18.02
C VAL A 72 -1.95 -3.96 -17.72
N ASP A 73 -2.93 -4.74 -18.10
CA ASP A 73 -2.87 -6.20 -17.95
C ASP A 73 -3.52 -6.91 -19.13
N GLY A 74 -3.16 -8.15 -19.31
CA GLY A 74 -3.69 -8.99 -20.38
C GLY A 74 -3.74 -10.45 -19.99
N ALA A 75 -4.64 -11.17 -20.65
CA ALA A 75 -4.70 -12.61 -20.55
C ALA A 75 -3.58 -13.23 -21.39
N LEU A 76 -2.72 -14.02 -20.75
CA LEU A 76 -1.72 -14.85 -21.42
C LEU A 76 -2.38 -16.10 -21.97
N ASP A 77 -3.30 -16.67 -21.21
CA ASP A 77 -4.19 -17.77 -21.56
C ASP A 77 -5.53 -17.61 -20.79
N GLU A 78 -6.42 -18.60 -20.85
CA GLU A 78 -7.74 -18.55 -20.19
C GLU A 78 -7.66 -18.47 -18.65
N ALA A 79 -6.57 -18.96 -18.07
CA ALA A 79 -6.38 -19.04 -16.62
C ALA A 79 -5.37 -18.02 -16.08
N THR A 80 -4.53 -17.43 -16.95
CA THR A 80 -3.38 -16.61 -16.54
C THR A 80 -3.52 -15.18 -17.03
N ARG A 81 -3.37 -14.25 -16.10
CA ARG A 81 -3.30 -12.80 -16.36
C ARG A 81 -1.97 -12.26 -15.88
N ILE A 82 -1.35 -11.39 -16.67
CA ILE A 82 -0.12 -10.69 -16.31
C ILE A 82 -0.31 -9.19 -16.53
N GLY A 83 0.39 -8.38 -15.76
CA GLY A 83 0.25 -6.93 -15.87
C GLY A 83 1.43 -6.15 -15.29
N LEU A 84 1.40 -4.86 -15.61
CA LEU A 84 2.30 -3.85 -15.08
C LEU A 84 1.47 -2.79 -14.36
N VAL A 85 2.04 -2.20 -13.31
CA VAL A 85 1.45 -1.12 -12.54
C VAL A 85 2.47 -0.02 -12.34
N ALA A 86 2.02 1.22 -12.41
CA ALA A 86 2.76 2.40 -12.02
C ALA A 86 1.85 3.36 -11.26
N GLY A 87 2.41 4.21 -10.41
CA GLY A 87 1.60 5.17 -9.69
C GLY A 87 2.36 6.14 -8.84
N TYR A 88 1.60 7.01 -8.20
CA TYR A 88 2.06 8.04 -7.29
C TYR A 88 1.18 8.08 -6.06
N SER A 89 1.80 8.27 -4.90
CA SER A 89 1.10 8.56 -3.65
C SER A 89 1.79 9.68 -2.86
N ASP A 90 1.01 10.45 -2.15
CA ASP A 90 1.43 11.43 -1.14
C ASP A 90 0.96 10.96 0.23
N THR A 91 1.88 10.92 1.17
CA THR A 91 1.59 10.55 2.56
C THR A 91 1.96 11.69 3.49
N SER A 92 1.01 12.17 4.25
CA SER A 92 1.21 13.20 5.27
C SER A 92 1.13 12.60 6.67
N LEU A 93 2.15 12.89 7.48
CA LEU A 93 2.26 12.50 8.89
C LEU A 93 2.28 13.75 9.76
N ASN A 94 1.38 13.80 10.74
CA ASN A 94 1.37 14.85 11.75
C ASN A 94 1.50 14.20 13.13
N MET A 95 2.58 14.53 13.82
CA MET A 95 2.82 14.05 15.18
C MET A 95 2.30 15.09 16.18
N GLY A 96 1.34 14.67 17.02
CA GLY A 96 0.76 15.48 18.08
C GLY A 96 1.51 15.31 19.40
N SER A 97 1.27 16.23 20.33
CA SER A 97 1.77 16.31 21.71
C SER A 97 3.26 16.58 21.88
N GLY A 98 3.57 17.86 22.11
CA GLY A 98 4.87 18.34 22.63
C GLY A 98 5.90 18.73 21.59
N THR A 99 5.92 18.09 20.43
CA THR A 99 6.75 18.48 19.29
C THR A 99 5.87 18.57 18.05
N HIS A 100 5.69 19.75 17.50
CA HIS A 100 4.95 19.93 16.23
C HIS A 100 5.79 19.43 15.06
N SER A 101 5.90 18.12 14.94
CA SER A 101 6.65 17.46 13.87
C SER A 101 5.71 17.04 12.75
N ARG A 102 6.10 17.34 11.53
CA ARG A 102 5.36 16.96 10.32
C ARG A 102 6.30 16.30 9.33
N ALA A 103 5.81 15.29 8.66
CA ALA A 103 6.50 14.72 7.51
C ALA A 103 5.51 14.60 6.35
N SER A 104 5.97 14.90 5.14
CA SER A 104 5.29 14.55 3.91
C SER A 104 6.20 13.68 3.07
N VAL A 105 5.61 12.68 2.43
CA VAL A 105 6.32 11.70 1.61
C VAL A 105 5.66 11.62 0.25
N ASP A 106 6.41 11.94 -0.78
CA ASP A 106 6.06 11.68 -2.17
C ASP A 106 6.62 10.31 -2.57
N SER A 107 5.78 9.43 -3.08
CA SER A 107 6.16 8.08 -3.47
C SER A 107 5.78 7.80 -4.91
N TYR A 108 6.71 7.20 -5.66
CA TYR A 108 6.53 6.75 -7.03
C TYR A 108 6.67 5.24 -7.08
N HIS A 109 5.69 4.57 -7.64
CA HIS A 109 5.58 3.12 -7.65
C HIS A 109 5.67 2.57 -9.05
N PHE A 110 6.36 1.44 -9.21
CA PHE A 110 6.41 0.67 -10.43
C PHE A 110 6.46 -0.81 -10.11
N GLY A 111 5.75 -1.66 -10.87
CA GLY A 111 5.74 -3.09 -10.60
C GLY A 111 5.16 -3.94 -11.70
N ALA A 112 5.32 -5.24 -11.51
CA ALA A 112 4.73 -6.27 -12.35
C ALA A 112 3.97 -7.27 -11.47
N TYR A 113 2.91 -7.86 -12.02
CA TYR A 113 2.09 -8.81 -11.31
C TYR A 113 1.53 -9.90 -12.23
N ALA A 114 1.15 -11.01 -11.63
CA ALA A 114 0.51 -12.10 -12.32
C ALA A 114 -0.55 -12.76 -11.42
N GLY A 115 -1.56 -13.33 -12.04
CA GLY A 115 -2.57 -14.18 -11.40
C GLY A 115 -2.83 -15.41 -12.24
N HIS A 116 -3.10 -16.52 -11.57
CA HIS A 116 -3.40 -17.81 -12.22
C HIS A 116 -4.50 -18.54 -11.47
N GLU A 117 -5.47 -19.08 -12.21
CA GLU A 117 -6.60 -19.83 -11.65
C GLU A 117 -6.49 -21.31 -11.99
N ILE A 118 -6.57 -22.17 -10.97
CA ILE A 118 -6.54 -23.63 -11.10
C ILE A 118 -7.76 -24.19 -10.39
N GLY A 119 -8.82 -24.45 -11.13
CA GLY A 119 -10.10 -24.88 -10.53
C GLY A 119 -10.65 -23.85 -9.55
N ALA A 120 -10.76 -24.20 -8.28
CA ALA A 120 -11.21 -23.29 -7.22
C ALA A 120 -10.05 -22.48 -6.58
N TRP A 121 -8.81 -22.79 -6.92
CA TRP A 121 -7.65 -22.05 -6.43
C TRP A 121 -7.36 -20.83 -7.28
N ARG A 122 -7.05 -19.74 -6.61
CA ARG A 122 -6.51 -18.52 -7.21
C ARG A 122 -5.16 -18.24 -6.61
N LEU A 123 -4.13 -18.21 -7.44
CA LEU A 123 -2.77 -17.85 -7.09
C LEU A 123 -2.46 -16.49 -7.70
N SER A 124 -1.90 -15.59 -6.93
CA SER A 124 -1.49 -14.28 -7.43
C SER A 124 -0.20 -13.84 -6.77
N GLY A 125 0.52 -12.96 -7.42
CA GLY A 125 1.73 -12.40 -6.88
C GLY A 125 2.29 -11.29 -7.74
N GLY A 126 3.31 -10.62 -7.23
CA GLY A 126 3.97 -9.53 -7.92
C GLY A 126 5.21 -9.04 -7.21
N ALA A 127 5.89 -8.15 -7.90
CA ALA A 127 7.01 -7.41 -7.37
C ALA A 127 6.84 -5.92 -7.69
N THR A 128 7.14 -5.07 -6.72
CA THR A 128 7.08 -3.62 -6.87
C THR A 128 8.35 -2.97 -6.35
N TYR A 129 8.72 -1.87 -6.99
CA TYR A 129 9.78 -0.99 -6.55
C TYR A 129 9.21 0.41 -6.39
N SER A 130 9.60 1.08 -5.30
CA SER A 130 9.09 2.42 -5.00
C SER A 130 10.23 3.34 -4.57
N TRP A 131 10.20 4.58 -5.07
CA TRP A 131 11.05 5.68 -4.63
C TRP A 131 10.24 6.59 -3.73
N HIS A 132 10.80 6.93 -2.58
CA HIS A 132 10.17 7.76 -1.58
C HIS A 132 11.04 9.00 -1.33
N ARG A 133 10.43 10.18 -1.32
CA ARG A 133 11.05 11.44 -0.93
C ARG A 133 10.29 12.01 0.24
N ALA A 134 10.93 12.07 1.38
CA ALA A 134 10.34 12.57 2.61
C ALA A 134 10.91 13.94 2.97
N ASP A 135 10.05 14.92 3.16
CA ASP A 135 10.35 16.22 3.76
C ASP A 135 9.88 16.20 5.22
N VAL A 136 10.83 16.19 6.16
CA VAL A 136 10.57 16.16 7.60
C VAL A 136 10.85 17.54 8.19
N LYS A 137 9.88 18.05 8.96
CA LYS A 137 9.99 19.29 9.74
C LYS A 137 9.74 18.94 11.19
N ARG A 138 10.70 19.29 12.05
CA ARG A 138 10.64 19.04 13.48
C ARG A 138 10.83 20.35 14.24
N ASP A 139 9.81 20.77 14.98
CA ASP A 139 9.91 21.90 15.88
C ASP A 139 10.28 21.38 17.27
N LEU A 140 11.43 21.79 17.78
CA LEU A 140 11.90 21.50 19.13
C LEU A 140 11.59 22.68 20.04
N GLN A 141 10.93 22.37 21.16
CA GLN A 141 10.74 23.34 22.25
C GLN A 141 11.09 22.62 23.56
N TYR A 142 12.23 22.97 24.13
CA TYR A 142 12.68 22.41 25.41
C TYR A 142 13.22 23.55 26.29
N GLY A 143 12.41 23.93 27.28
CA GLY A 143 12.69 25.11 28.12
C GLY A 143 12.79 26.38 27.26
N ASP A 144 13.88 27.12 27.41
CA ASP A 144 14.15 28.35 26.66
C ASP A 144 14.77 28.10 25.27
N VAL A 145 15.01 26.84 24.89
CA VAL A 145 15.58 26.47 23.58
C VAL A 145 14.46 26.12 22.62
N SER A 146 14.25 26.96 21.61
CA SER A 146 13.39 26.67 20.47
C SER A 146 14.22 26.52 19.20
N GLY A 147 13.99 25.48 18.42
CA GLY A 147 14.70 25.24 17.17
C GLY A 147 13.83 24.58 16.12
N LYS A 148 13.99 24.96 14.87
CA LYS A 148 13.32 24.33 13.73
C LYS A 148 14.34 23.50 12.95
N GLN A 149 14.07 22.22 12.84
CA GLN A 149 14.89 21.28 12.10
C GLN A 149 14.16 20.86 10.81
N LYS A 150 14.90 20.73 9.72
CA LYS A 150 14.39 20.23 8.44
C LYS A 150 15.33 19.16 7.93
N ALA A 151 14.77 18.06 7.47
CA ALA A 151 15.51 17.02 6.77
C ALA A 151 14.79 16.65 5.47
N LYS A 152 15.59 16.29 4.48
CA LYS A 152 15.13 15.56 3.30
C LYS A 152 15.70 14.16 3.41
N VAL A 153 14.85 13.18 3.25
CA VAL A 153 15.20 11.77 3.37
C VAL A 153 14.72 11.09 2.10
N ASP A 154 15.64 10.52 1.36
CA ASP A 154 15.33 9.66 0.23
C ASP A 154 15.34 8.21 0.72
N ALA A 155 14.38 7.41 0.25
CA ALA A 155 14.28 6.01 0.58
C ALA A 155 13.77 5.22 -0.63
N HIS A 156 14.08 3.93 -0.63
CA HIS A 156 13.66 3.01 -1.68
C HIS A 156 13.04 1.77 -1.03
N SER A 157 11.97 1.26 -1.59
CA SER A 157 11.42 -0.02 -1.13
C SER A 157 11.24 -0.98 -2.30
N THR A 158 11.67 -2.22 -2.05
CA THR A 158 11.42 -3.35 -2.94
C THR A 158 10.48 -4.31 -2.24
N GLN A 159 9.43 -4.72 -2.90
CA GLN A 159 8.45 -5.66 -2.34
C GLN A 159 8.23 -6.80 -3.31
N VAL A 160 8.18 -8.02 -2.75
CA VAL A 160 7.69 -9.21 -3.45
C VAL A 160 6.56 -9.79 -2.62
N PHE A 161 5.47 -10.18 -3.27
CA PHE A 161 4.31 -10.72 -2.57
C PHE A 161 3.64 -11.85 -3.35
N THR A 162 2.95 -12.71 -2.63
CA THR A 162 2.12 -13.78 -3.19
C THR A 162 0.89 -14.01 -2.33
N GLU A 163 -0.18 -14.45 -2.96
CA GLU A 163 -1.42 -14.83 -2.30
C GLU A 163 -1.95 -16.13 -2.90
N ALA A 164 -2.41 -17.04 -2.05
CA ALA A 164 -3.19 -18.20 -2.42
C ALA A 164 -4.58 -18.09 -1.79
N ALA A 165 -5.62 -18.25 -2.59
CA ALA A 165 -7.01 -18.20 -2.16
C ALA A 165 -7.77 -19.39 -2.73
N TYR A 166 -8.79 -19.85 -2.00
CA TYR A 166 -9.64 -20.97 -2.41
C TYR A 166 -11.10 -20.55 -2.41
N ARG A 167 -11.79 -20.65 -3.55
CA ARG A 167 -13.18 -20.21 -3.69
C ARG A 167 -14.16 -21.31 -3.38
N ILE A 168 -15.01 -21.07 -2.38
CA ILE A 168 -16.09 -21.97 -1.94
C ILE A 168 -17.41 -21.29 -2.28
N ASN A 169 -18.15 -21.84 -3.23
CA ASN A 169 -19.44 -21.31 -3.65
C ASN A 169 -20.57 -21.90 -2.82
N LEU A 170 -21.16 -21.10 -1.95
CA LEU A 170 -22.30 -21.44 -1.09
C LEU A 170 -23.47 -20.52 -1.46
N GLN A 171 -24.12 -20.78 -2.60
CA GLN A 171 -25.18 -19.88 -3.09
C GLN A 171 -26.19 -19.49 -2.00
N PRO A 172 -26.47 -18.19 -1.79
CA PRO A 172 -26.10 -17.00 -2.60
C PRO A 172 -24.78 -16.34 -2.20
N LEU A 173 -23.96 -16.98 -1.41
CA LEU A 173 -22.70 -16.47 -0.86
C LEU A 173 -21.52 -17.26 -1.42
N ALA A 174 -20.41 -16.60 -1.70
CA ALA A 174 -19.13 -17.24 -1.90
C ALA A 174 -18.18 -16.88 -0.75
N LEU A 175 -17.47 -17.86 -0.23
CA LEU A 175 -16.42 -17.69 0.76
C LEU A 175 -15.07 -17.95 0.11
N GLU A 176 -14.08 -17.16 0.48
CA GLU A 176 -12.73 -17.28 -0.05
C GLU A 176 -11.71 -17.16 1.08
N PRO A 177 -11.33 -18.26 1.75
CA PRO A 177 -10.16 -18.29 2.60
C PRO A 177 -8.91 -17.97 1.79
N PHE A 178 -8.00 -17.18 2.36
CA PHE A 178 -6.76 -16.80 1.70
C PHE A 178 -5.58 -16.73 2.66
N ALA A 179 -4.39 -16.93 2.10
CA ALA A 179 -3.11 -16.69 2.75
C ALA A 179 -2.28 -15.77 1.85
N ASN A 180 -1.76 -14.69 2.42
CA ASN A 180 -0.89 -13.74 1.75
C ASN A 180 0.45 -13.70 2.47
N LEU A 181 1.53 -13.64 1.69
CA LEU A 181 2.89 -13.46 2.17
C LEU A 181 3.54 -12.32 1.39
N ALA A 182 4.17 -11.40 2.08
CA ALA A 182 4.92 -10.32 1.47
C ALA A 182 6.26 -10.14 2.16
N TYR A 183 7.29 -9.93 1.36
CA TYR A 183 8.61 -9.50 1.79
C TYR A 183 8.82 -8.06 1.32
N VAL A 184 9.23 -7.19 2.23
CA VAL A 184 9.51 -5.78 1.96
C VAL A 184 10.91 -5.47 2.43
N HIS A 185 11.74 -5.03 1.53
CA HIS A 185 13.06 -4.49 1.79
C HIS A 185 12.99 -2.96 1.65
N LEU A 186 13.35 -2.25 2.70
CA LEU A 186 13.35 -0.79 2.76
C LEU A 186 14.76 -0.30 3.00
N ASP A 187 15.29 0.47 2.06
CA ASP A 187 16.55 1.19 2.17
C ASP A 187 16.27 2.68 2.40
N THR A 188 16.87 3.25 3.42
CA THR A 188 16.80 4.67 3.72
C THR A 188 18.19 5.27 3.62
N ASP A 189 18.36 6.27 2.76
CA ASP A 189 19.62 6.95 2.56
C ASP A 189 20.02 7.75 3.81
N SER A 190 21.32 7.95 3.99
CA SER A 190 21.84 8.81 5.05
C SER A 190 21.34 10.24 4.89
N PHE A 191 20.95 10.86 5.98
CA PHE A 191 20.50 12.24 5.97
C PHE A 191 21.09 13.06 7.12
N LYS A 192 21.10 14.36 6.91
CA LYS A 192 21.49 15.34 7.92
C LYS A 192 20.41 16.40 8.04
N GLU A 193 19.89 16.57 9.25
CA GLU A 193 19.02 17.71 9.55
C GLU A 193 19.77 19.04 9.36
N LYS A 194 19.08 20.01 8.79
CA LYS A 194 19.53 21.40 8.73
C LYS A 194 18.74 22.20 9.76
N GLY A 195 19.46 22.94 10.63
CA GLY A 195 18.85 23.75 11.69
C GLY A 195 19.85 24.01 12.80
N ASP A 196 19.32 24.30 14.01
CA ASP A 196 20.12 24.69 15.17
C ASP A 196 20.87 23.53 15.84
N ALA A 197 21.40 23.75 17.05
CA ALA A 197 22.36 22.89 17.75
C ALA A 197 21.93 21.41 17.99
N ALA A 198 20.66 21.07 17.80
CA ALA A 198 20.10 19.71 17.99
C ALA A 198 19.85 18.96 16.68
N ALA A 199 20.53 19.30 15.58
CA ALA A 199 20.39 18.66 14.30
C ALA A 199 20.94 17.22 14.35
N LEU A 200 20.09 16.24 13.96
CA LEU A 200 20.42 14.84 13.91
C LEU A 200 21.12 14.47 12.60
N ARG A 201 21.93 13.42 12.67
CA ARG A 201 22.48 12.73 11.51
C ARG A 201 22.09 11.27 11.63
N SER A 202 21.65 10.67 10.53
CA SER A 202 21.48 9.23 10.40
C SER A 202 22.38 8.71 9.30
N GLY A 203 22.97 7.56 9.50
CA GLY A 203 23.62 6.78 8.44
C GLY A 203 22.55 6.10 7.57
N ASP A 204 23.01 5.40 6.55
CA ASP A 204 22.19 4.50 5.75
C ASP A 204 21.61 3.41 6.67
N ASP A 205 20.33 3.12 6.53
CA ASP A 205 19.64 2.08 7.28
C ASP A 205 18.82 1.23 6.31
N SER A 206 18.90 -0.09 6.48
CA SER A 206 18.12 -1.04 5.70
C SER A 206 17.30 -1.93 6.61
N ARG A 207 16.08 -2.24 6.21
CA ARG A 207 15.16 -3.08 6.97
C ARG A 207 14.46 -4.09 6.09
N ASP A 208 14.43 -5.31 6.60
CA ASP A 208 13.71 -6.42 6.01
C ASP A 208 12.48 -6.75 6.84
N LEU A 209 11.33 -6.83 6.18
CA LEU A 209 10.07 -7.20 6.83
C LEU A 209 9.44 -8.34 6.06
N VAL A 210 8.98 -9.33 6.80
CA VAL A 210 8.13 -10.40 6.29
C VAL A 210 6.75 -10.23 6.91
N LEU A 211 5.74 -10.09 6.07
CA LEU A 211 4.36 -9.90 6.46
C LEU A 211 3.55 -11.11 5.99
N SER A 212 2.82 -11.72 6.89
CA SER A 212 1.88 -12.78 6.58
C SER A 212 0.47 -12.35 6.98
N THR A 213 -0.51 -12.69 6.16
CA THR A 213 -1.91 -12.44 6.47
C THR A 213 -2.71 -13.67 6.13
N LEU A 214 -3.45 -14.18 7.10
CA LEU A 214 -4.46 -15.21 6.90
C LEU A 214 -5.82 -14.54 7.01
N GLY A 215 -6.75 -14.92 6.15
CA GLY A 215 -8.06 -14.28 6.19
C GLY A 215 -9.14 -15.03 5.45
N MET A 216 -10.32 -14.45 5.51
CA MET A 216 -11.53 -14.92 4.85
C MET A 216 -12.20 -13.74 4.15
N ARG A 217 -12.57 -13.91 2.89
CA ARG A 217 -13.44 -12.99 2.15
C ARG A 217 -14.80 -13.64 2.02
N ALA A 218 -15.83 -12.83 2.15
CA ALA A 218 -17.20 -13.21 1.84
C ALA A 218 -17.68 -12.30 0.69
N LEU A 219 -18.20 -12.92 -0.36
CA LEU A 219 -18.66 -12.23 -1.56
C LEU A 219 -20.12 -12.57 -1.79
N LYS A 220 -20.94 -11.57 -2.02
CA LYS A 220 -22.35 -11.74 -2.37
C LYS A 220 -22.70 -10.88 -3.58
N THR A 221 -23.19 -11.51 -4.61
CA THR A 221 -23.65 -10.83 -5.83
C THR A 221 -25.16 -10.64 -5.76
N PHE A 222 -25.61 -9.42 -5.98
CA PHE A 222 -27.02 -9.04 -6.08
C PHE A 222 -27.31 -8.64 -7.53
N ASN A 223 -28.28 -9.27 -8.15
CA ASN A 223 -28.80 -8.83 -9.44
C ASN A 223 -29.79 -7.68 -9.18
N ILE A 224 -29.45 -6.47 -9.63
CA ILE A 224 -30.32 -5.29 -9.52
C ILE A 224 -31.35 -5.31 -10.65
N ASN A 225 -30.90 -5.65 -11.85
CA ASN A 225 -31.73 -5.85 -13.05
C ASN A 225 -30.97 -6.73 -14.06
N ASP A 226 -31.54 -6.98 -15.24
CA ASP A 226 -30.98 -7.88 -16.26
C ASP A 226 -29.63 -7.44 -16.82
N HIS A 227 -29.20 -6.19 -16.53
CA HIS A 227 -27.96 -5.61 -17.05
C HIS A 227 -27.02 -5.09 -15.96
N GLN A 228 -27.42 -5.15 -14.69
CA GLN A 228 -26.64 -4.60 -13.58
C GLN A 228 -26.55 -5.60 -12.42
N GLN A 229 -25.34 -5.83 -11.98
CA GLN A 229 -25.04 -6.64 -10.81
C GLN A 229 -24.26 -5.79 -9.79
N LEU A 230 -24.60 -5.95 -8.52
CA LEU A 230 -23.86 -5.39 -7.40
C LEU A 230 -23.17 -6.52 -6.67
N GLU A 231 -21.84 -6.49 -6.62
CA GLU A 231 -21.07 -7.37 -5.77
C GLU A 231 -20.68 -6.64 -4.48
N VAL A 232 -21.01 -7.24 -3.36
CA VAL A 232 -20.62 -6.75 -2.04
C VAL A 232 -19.63 -7.76 -1.45
N SER A 233 -18.44 -7.27 -1.08
CA SER A 233 -17.42 -8.10 -0.46
C SER A 233 -17.02 -7.55 0.91
N GLY A 234 -16.79 -8.47 1.84
CA GLY A 234 -16.22 -8.18 3.15
C GLY A 234 -14.97 -9.05 3.39
N THR A 235 -13.92 -8.46 3.95
CA THR A 235 -12.67 -9.16 4.24
C THR A 235 -12.33 -9.04 5.71
N LEU A 236 -12.02 -10.17 6.33
CA LEU A 236 -11.41 -10.26 7.65
C LEU A 236 -10.03 -10.92 7.49
N GLY A 237 -9.01 -10.34 8.10
CA GLY A 237 -7.65 -10.86 8.04
C GLY A 237 -6.84 -10.46 9.27
N TRP A 238 -5.84 -11.26 9.65
CA TRP A 238 -4.92 -11.05 10.77
C TRP A 238 -3.52 -11.58 10.48
#